data_c27bc40226d23a6595f45eeb3280004a
#
_entry.id   c27bc40226d23a6595f45eeb3280004a
#
_cell.length_a   1.000
_cell.length_b   1.000
_cell.length_c   1.000
_cell.angle_alpha   90.00
_cell.angle_beta   90.00
_cell.angle_gamma   90.00
#
_symmetry.space_group_name_H-M   'P 1'
#
loop_
_entity.id
_entity.type
_entity.pdbx_description
1 polymer ?
#
loop_
_entity_poly.entity_id
_entity_poly.type
_entity_poly.pdbx_seq_one_letter_code
_entity_poly.pdbx_strand_id
1 'polypeptide(L)' 'MKQEEFKLAVMRLKATAAISKLTDDNEREVLRRWYLMQQSEEKIRNEMGYSQSMIYEFRKRGFKHLETSE' A
#
# COMPACT_ATOMS: atom_id res chain seq x y z
N MET A 1 -23.51 -14.14 -2.34
CA MET A 1 -22.43 -13.16 -2.36
C MET A 1 -22.63 -12.20 -3.50
N LYS A 2 -22.57 -10.91 -3.22
CA LYS A 2 -22.69 -9.91 -4.28
C LYS A 2 -21.42 -9.85 -5.08
N GLN A 3 -21.54 -9.62 -6.39
CA GLN A 3 -20.37 -9.56 -7.28
C GLN A 3 -19.35 -8.50 -6.84
N GLU A 4 -19.84 -7.41 -6.27
CA GLU A 4 -18.97 -6.32 -5.81
C GLU A 4 -18.06 -6.77 -4.67
N GLU A 5 -18.59 -7.56 -3.74
CA GLU A 5 -17.81 -8.06 -2.60
C GLU A 5 -16.74 -9.05 -3.08
N PHE A 6 -17.11 -9.91 -4.01
CA PHE A 6 -16.17 -10.85 -4.61
C PHE A 6 -15.04 -10.12 -5.35
N LYS A 7 -15.41 -9.09 -6.12
CA LYS A 7 -14.45 -8.29 -6.87
C LYS A 7 -13.47 -7.59 -5.96
N LEU A 8 -13.96 -7.00 -4.85
CA LEU A 8 -13.10 -6.35 -3.87
C LEU A 8 -12.13 -7.34 -3.22
N ALA A 9 -12.61 -8.53 -2.89
CA ALA A 9 -11.76 -9.56 -2.30
C ALA A 9 -10.63 -9.97 -3.25
N VAL A 10 -10.95 -10.16 -4.53
CA VAL A 10 -9.96 -10.49 -5.55
C VAL A 10 -8.95 -9.38 -5.71
N MET A 11 -9.40 -8.12 -5.74
CA MET A 11 -8.52 -6.96 -5.86
C MET A 11 -7.58 -6.85 -4.67
N ARG A 12 -8.06 -7.13 -3.46
CA ARG A 12 -7.22 -7.12 -2.25
C ARG A 12 -6.14 -8.19 -2.32
N LEU A 13 -6.49 -9.39 -2.77
CA LEU A 13 -5.51 -10.47 -2.91
C LEU A 13 -4.43 -10.10 -3.91
N LYS A 14 -4.81 -9.52 -5.05
CA LYS A 14 -3.85 -9.09 -6.06
C LYS A 14 -2.97 -7.97 -5.55
N ALA A 15 -3.56 -7.02 -4.82
CA ALA A 15 -2.81 -5.91 -4.23
C ALA A 15 -1.81 -6.42 -3.20
N THR A 16 -2.22 -7.36 -2.35
CA THR A 16 -1.33 -7.95 -1.35
C THR A 16 -0.13 -8.60 -2.01
N ALA A 17 -0.35 -9.39 -3.05
CA ALA A 17 0.73 -10.05 -3.78
C ALA A 17 1.66 -9.04 -4.43
N ALA A 18 1.10 -8.01 -5.07
CA ALA A 18 1.89 -6.99 -5.74
C ALA A 18 2.72 -6.18 -4.75
N ILE A 19 2.12 -5.77 -3.64
CA ILE A 19 2.80 -4.98 -2.61
C ILE A 19 3.93 -5.79 -1.98
N SER A 20 3.71 -7.07 -1.72
CA SER A 20 4.73 -7.92 -1.10
C SER A 20 5.96 -8.11 -1.98
N LYS A 21 5.85 -7.86 -3.28
CA LYS A 21 6.97 -7.96 -4.20
C LYS A 21 7.84 -6.71 -4.26
N LEU A 22 7.40 -5.61 -3.65
CA LEU A 22 8.20 -4.40 -3.61
C LEU A 22 9.49 -4.65 -2.83
N THR A 23 10.60 -4.19 -3.39
CA THR A 23 11.92 -4.40 -2.77
C THR A 23 12.26 -3.35 -1.71
N ASP A 24 11.68 -2.18 -1.81
CA ASP A 24 11.90 -1.11 -0.82
C ASP A 24 10.99 -1.33 0.38
N ASP A 25 11.59 -1.48 1.56
CA ASP A 25 10.85 -1.76 2.79
C ASP A 25 9.88 -0.64 3.16
N ASN A 26 10.28 0.61 2.97
CA ASN A 26 9.44 1.75 3.32
C ASN A 26 8.24 1.88 2.38
N GLU A 27 8.47 1.70 1.09
CA GLU A 27 7.39 1.72 0.11
C GLU A 27 6.38 0.61 0.38
N ARG A 28 6.89 -0.59 0.60
CA ARG A 28 6.04 -1.74 0.89
C ARG A 28 5.22 -1.52 2.15
N GLU A 29 5.85 -1.02 3.22
CA GLU A 29 5.18 -0.80 4.50
C GLU A 29 4.10 0.28 4.39
N VAL A 30 4.39 1.40 3.72
CA VAL A 30 3.40 2.47 3.54
C VAL A 30 2.18 1.97 2.77
N LEU A 31 2.41 1.27 1.66
CA LEU A 31 1.30 0.76 0.86
C LEU A 31 0.50 -0.30 1.60
N ARG A 32 1.18 -1.18 2.34
CA ARG A 32 0.51 -2.19 3.16
C ARG A 32 -0.39 -1.53 4.20
N ARG A 33 0.12 -0.55 4.92
CA ARG A 33 -0.65 0.16 5.95
C ARG A 33 -1.81 0.95 5.35
N TRP A 34 -1.56 1.60 4.23
CA TRP A 34 -2.58 2.46 3.60
C TRP A 34 -3.71 1.64 2.98
N TYR A 35 -3.38 0.63 2.19
CA TYR A 35 -4.37 -0.08 1.39
C TYR A 35 -4.87 -1.38 2.00
N LEU A 36 -4.00 -2.12 2.66
CA LEU A 36 -4.40 -3.40 3.24
C LEU A 36 -4.93 -3.25 4.66
N MET A 37 -4.28 -2.42 5.46
CA MET A 37 -4.69 -2.17 6.84
C MET A 37 -5.63 -0.98 6.97
N GLN A 38 -5.76 -0.19 5.93
CA GLN A 38 -6.64 0.99 5.88
C GLN A 38 -6.39 1.97 7.03
N GLN A 39 -5.13 2.18 7.36
CA GLN A 39 -4.74 3.14 8.37
C GLN A 39 -4.80 4.57 7.83
N SER A 40 -5.06 5.54 8.71
CA SER A 40 -5.02 6.94 8.35
C SER A 40 -3.58 7.41 8.16
N GLU A 41 -3.40 8.49 7.40
CA GLU A 41 -2.07 9.08 7.20
C GLU A 41 -1.41 9.41 8.53
N GLU A 42 -2.18 10.01 9.45
CA GLU A 42 -1.66 10.38 10.76
C GLU A 42 -1.13 9.17 11.51
N LYS A 43 -1.87 8.07 11.50
CA LYS A 43 -1.45 6.84 12.17
C LYS A 43 -0.18 6.28 11.53
N ILE A 44 -0.11 6.28 10.20
CA ILE A 44 1.07 5.79 9.49
C ILE A 44 2.28 6.62 9.85
N ARG A 45 2.16 7.96 9.86
CA ARG A 45 3.26 8.85 10.24
C ARG A 45 3.73 8.57 11.66
N ASN A 46 2.80 8.44 12.58
CA ASN A 46 3.14 8.21 13.98
C ASN A 46 3.83 6.87 14.21
N GLU A 47 3.36 5.83 13.55
CA GLU A 47 3.92 4.49 13.73
C GLU A 47 5.25 4.32 13.00
N MET A 48 5.40 4.92 11.82
CA MET A 48 6.63 4.78 11.04
C MET A 48 7.69 5.83 11.39
N GLY A 49 7.28 6.94 12.03
CA GLY A 49 8.22 7.97 12.44
C GLY A 49 8.69 8.87 11.29
N TYR A 50 7.92 8.98 10.22
CA TYR A 50 8.25 9.83 9.08
C TYR A 50 7.32 11.02 8.97
N SER A 51 7.78 12.09 8.32
CA SER A 51 6.97 13.27 8.04
C SER A 51 5.92 12.97 6.96
N GLN A 52 4.94 13.86 6.86
CA GLN A 52 3.91 13.75 5.81
C GLN A 52 4.53 13.68 4.41
N SER A 53 5.53 14.51 4.15
CA SER A 53 6.20 14.53 2.86
C SER A 53 6.86 13.21 2.52
N MET A 54 7.50 12.58 3.52
CA MET A 54 8.16 11.30 3.31
C MET A 54 7.16 10.18 3.06
N ILE A 55 6.06 10.16 3.83
CA ILE A 55 5.01 9.17 3.63
C ILE A 55 4.42 9.30 2.22
N TYR A 56 4.18 10.52 1.78
CA TYR A 56 3.67 10.78 0.44
C TYR A 56 4.64 10.27 -0.64
N GLU A 57 5.94 10.54 -0.46
CA GLU A 57 6.96 10.09 -1.40
C GLU A 57 7.04 8.56 -1.49
N PHE A 58 7.02 7.88 -0.35
CA PHE A 58 7.03 6.42 -0.34
C PHE A 58 5.82 5.85 -1.06
N ARG A 59 4.66 6.44 -0.82
CA ARG A 59 3.42 6.01 -1.48
C ARG A 59 3.51 6.20 -2.99
N LYS A 60 3.97 7.36 -3.42
CA LYS A 60 4.10 7.69 -4.84
C LYS A 60 5.07 6.75 -5.55
N ARG A 61 6.25 6.53 -4.94
CA ARG A 61 7.25 5.62 -5.50
C ARG A 61 6.75 4.19 -5.53
N GLY A 62 6.08 3.78 -4.46
CA GLY A 62 5.53 2.43 -4.39
C GLY A 62 4.52 2.17 -5.49
N PHE A 63 3.63 3.10 -5.74
CA PHE A 63 2.68 2.99 -6.84
C PHE A 63 3.38 2.88 -8.18
N LYS A 64 4.39 3.69 -8.39
CA LYS A 64 5.14 3.67 -9.65
C LYS A 64 5.81 2.31 -9.85
N HIS A 65 6.38 1.75 -8.80
CA HIS A 65 7.00 0.43 -8.87
C HIS A 65 5.97 -0.68 -9.11
N LEU A 66 4.77 -0.55 -8.55
CA LEU A 66 3.70 -1.51 -8.82
C LEU A 66 3.30 -1.49 -10.30
N GLU A 67 3.24 -0.33 -10.90
CA GLU A 67 2.90 -0.20 -12.32
C GLU A 67 3.94 -0.83 -13.23
N THR A 68 5.20 -0.80 -12.84
CA THR A 68 6.30 -1.30 -13.67
C THR A 68 6.72 -2.72 -13.36
N SER A 69 6.23 -3.32 -12.29
CA SER A 69 6.65 -4.65 -11.86
C SER A 69 5.70 -5.74 -12.36
N GLU A 70 5.67 -5.94 -13.65
CA GLU A 70 4.91 -7.07 -14.19
C GLU A 70 5.79 -8.29 -14.37
#